data_601291bfcd55b7ec4bfb74685f1b0bd3
#
_entry.id   601291bfcd55b7ec4bfb74685f1b0bd3
#
_cell.length_a   1.000
_cell.length_b   1.000
_cell.length_c   1.000
_cell.angle_alpha   90.00
_cell.angle_beta   90.00
_cell.angle_gamma   90.00
#
_symmetry.space_group_name_H-M   'P 1'
#
loop_
_entity.id
_entity.type
_entity.pdbx_description
1 polymer ?
#
loop_
_entity_poly.entity_id
_entity_poly.type
_entity_poly.pdbx_seq_one_letter_code
_entity_poly.pdbx_strand_id
1 'polypeptide(L)'
;IKVDMLGVGRRTIVKLFEDTGKTQDDITNLLLVKYNVEMLDKIITADDKIDRLFINFCNPWPRAKHKKRRLTYYKKLEMYKTFLKPDSEIRFKTDDDELFDESLEYFEQSGYEILYLTRDLHASDVTDNIETEHEKMFSEEGIKIKYLIARQKP
;
A
#
# COMPACT_ATOMS: atom_id res chain seq x y z
N ILE A 1 23.71 2.24 -3.55
CA ILE A 1 23.59 0.79 -3.84
C ILE A 1 22.11 0.54 -4.02
N LYS A 2 21.68 0.27 -5.25
CA LYS A 2 20.29 -0.16 -5.50
C LYS A 2 20.22 -1.64 -5.09
N VAL A 3 19.63 -1.91 -3.94
CA VAL A 3 19.33 -3.28 -3.53
C VAL A 3 18.34 -3.86 -4.54
N ASP A 4 18.60 -5.06 -5.01
CA ASP A 4 17.65 -5.81 -5.84
C ASP A 4 16.49 -6.30 -4.97
N MET A 5 15.54 -5.40 -4.73
CA MET A 5 14.36 -5.69 -3.89
C MET A 5 13.51 -6.84 -4.43
N LEU A 6 13.45 -7.02 -5.76
CA LEU A 6 12.74 -8.16 -6.34
C LEU A 6 13.47 -9.47 -6.06
N GLY A 7 14.80 -9.48 -6.17
CA GLY A 7 15.58 -10.65 -5.84
C GLY A 7 15.50 -11.01 -4.36
N VAL A 8 15.46 -10.01 -3.46
CA VAL A 8 15.23 -10.24 -2.02
C VAL A 8 13.85 -10.83 -1.80
N GLY A 9 12.78 -10.20 -2.29
CA GLY A 9 11.42 -10.70 -2.14
C GLY A 9 11.26 -12.12 -2.68
N ARG A 10 11.81 -12.41 -3.85
CA ARG A 10 11.78 -13.74 -4.44
C ARG A 10 12.46 -14.78 -3.55
N ARG A 11 13.64 -14.49 -3.01
CA ARG A 11 14.37 -15.41 -2.09
C ARG A 11 13.59 -15.65 -0.80
N THR A 12 12.98 -14.61 -0.22
CA THR A 12 12.15 -14.72 0.98
C THR A 12 10.95 -15.63 0.73
N ILE A 13 10.28 -15.48 -0.41
CA ILE A 13 9.13 -16.31 -0.81
C ILE A 13 9.58 -17.76 -1.00
N VAL A 14 10.66 -18.00 -1.74
CA VAL A 14 11.19 -19.37 -1.96
C VAL A 14 11.49 -20.04 -0.62
N LYS A 15 12.20 -19.35 0.30
CA LYS A 15 12.49 -19.89 1.63
C LYS A 15 11.23 -20.22 2.42
N LEU A 16 10.23 -19.31 2.43
CA LEU A 16 8.95 -19.54 3.10
C LEU A 16 8.24 -20.80 2.55
N PHE A 17 8.31 -21.03 1.24
CA PHE A 17 7.71 -22.21 0.61
C PHE A 17 8.49 -23.49 0.90
N GLU A 18 9.82 -23.44 0.92
CA GLU A 18 10.66 -24.56 1.31
C GLU A 18 10.32 -25.03 2.74
N ASP A 19 10.14 -24.10 3.69
CA ASP A 19 9.73 -24.38 5.06
C ASP A 19 8.33 -25.02 5.15
N THR A 20 7.48 -24.84 4.14
CA THR A 20 6.13 -25.45 4.05
C THR A 20 6.08 -26.70 3.16
N GLY A 21 7.21 -27.16 2.63
CA GLY A 21 7.30 -28.30 1.71
C GLY A 21 6.76 -28.03 0.30
N LYS A 22 6.55 -26.77 -0.06
CA LYS A 22 6.12 -26.33 -1.40
C LYS A 22 7.34 -25.93 -2.24
N THR A 23 7.19 -26.00 -3.54
CA THR A 23 8.19 -25.58 -4.52
C THR A 23 7.82 -24.22 -5.15
N GLN A 24 8.75 -23.63 -5.89
CA GLN A 24 8.48 -22.39 -6.63
C GLN A 24 7.34 -22.56 -7.66
N ASP A 25 7.16 -23.74 -8.22
CA ASP A 25 6.14 -24.03 -9.22
C ASP A 25 4.72 -24.07 -8.62
N ASP A 26 4.62 -24.23 -7.29
CA ASP A 26 3.35 -24.19 -6.56
C ASP A 26 2.84 -22.75 -6.34
N ILE A 27 3.65 -21.72 -6.64
CA ILE A 27 3.30 -20.30 -6.49
C ILE A 27 2.64 -19.80 -7.77
N THR A 28 1.34 -20.00 -7.90
CA THR A 28 0.58 -19.59 -9.09
C THR A 28 -0.19 -18.27 -8.91
N ASN A 29 -0.24 -17.74 -7.68
CA ASN A 29 -1.09 -16.60 -7.28
C ASN A 29 -0.31 -15.35 -6.89
N LEU A 30 0.99 -15.28 -7.20
CA LEU A 30 1.84 -14.13 -6.85
C LEU A 30 2.62 -13.65 -8.07
N LEU A 31 2.52 -12.36 -8.34
CA LEU A 31 3.31 -11.67 -9.36
C LEU A 31 4.13 -10.55 -8.73
N LEU A 32 5.45 -10.58 -8.89
CA LEU A 32 6.36 -9.52 -8.47
C LEU A 32 6.76 -8.66 -9.68
N VAL A 33 6.44 -7.37 -9.62
CA VAL A 33 6.74 -6.41 -10.70
C VAL A 33 7.50 -5.21 -10.13
N LYS A 34 8.61 -4.85 -10.78
CA LYS A 34 9.30 -3.59 -10.54
C LYS A 34 8.90 -2.59 -11.62
N TYR A 35 8.06 -1.64 -11.25
CA TYR A 35 7.53 -0.67 -12.20
C TYR A 35 7.45 0.75 -11.62
N ASN A 36 7.35 1.74 -12.49
CA ASN A 36 7.09 3.11 -12.05
C ASN A 36 5.60 3.28 -11.75
N VAL A 37 5.27 3.63 -10.49
CA VAL A 37 3.88 3.84 -10.06
C VAL A 37 3.16 4.90 -10.92
N GLU A 38 3.89 5.87 -11.48
CA GLU A 38 3.30 6.89 -12.37
C GLU A 38 2.74 6.34 -13.69
N MET A 39 3.06 5.08 -13.99
CA MET A 39 2.68 4.40 -15.23
C MET A 39 1.92 3.09 -14.97
N LEU A 40 1.38 2.88 -13.77
CA LEU A 40 0.65 1.64 -13.44
C LEU A 40 -0.54 1.40 -14.37
N ASP A 41 -1.20 2.44 -14.80
CA ASP A 41 -2.29 2.41 -15.80
C ASP A 41 -1.88 1.84 -17.18
N LYS A 42 -0.58 1.65 -17.41
CA LYS A 42 -0.05 1.01 -18.63
C LYS A 42 0.07 -0.50 -18.52
N ILE A 43 0.05 -1.05 -17.31
CA ILE A 43 0.24 -2.48 -17.05
C ILE A 43 -0.88 -3.10 -16.24
N ILE A 44 -1.70 -2.29 -15.59
CA ILE A 44 -2.90 -2.72 -14.85
C ILE A 44 -4.10 -2.00 -15.45
N THR A 45 -5.14 -2.75 -15.75
CA THR A 45 -6.37 -2.26 -16.36
C THR A 45 -7.60 -2.68 -15.56
N ALA A 46 -8.78 -2.22 -15.94
CA ALA A 46 -10.04 -2.64 -15.33
C ALA A 46 -10.30 -4.16 -15.46
N ASP A 47 -9.70 -4.81 -16.48
CA ASP A 47 -9.83 -6.26 -16.68
C ASP A 47 -9.12 -7.09 -15.60
N ASP A 48 -8.12 -6.51 -14.92
CA ASP A 48 -7.41 -7.15 -13.80
C ASP A 48 -8.26 -7.25 -12.53
N LYS A 49 -9.38 -6.50 -12.46
CA LYS A 49 -10.40 -6.57 -11.40
C LYS A 49 -9.82 -6.49 -9.98
N ILE A 50 -9.03 -5.46 -9.72
CA ILE A 50 -8.37 -5.27 -8.43
C ILE A 50 -9.41 -4.99 -7.34
N ASP A 51 -9.43 -5.80 -6.28
CA ASP A 51 -10.32 -5.67 -5.12
C ASP A 51 -9.73 -4.80 -4.01
N ARG A 52 -8.41 -4.86 -3.83
CA ARG A 52 -7.71 -4.11 -2.77
C ARG A 52 -6.36 -3.59 -3.25
N LEU A 53 -6.08 -2.35 -2.89
CA LEU A 53 -4.77 -1.71 -3.07
C LEU A 53 -4.16 -1.42 -1.70
N PHE A 54 -2.98 -1.99 -1.43
CA PHE A 54 -2.23 -1.70 -0.21
C PHE A 54 -1.10 -0.72 -0.50
N ILE A 55 -1.08 0.39 0.23
CA ILE A 55 0.00 1.39 0.20
C ILE A 55 0.66 1.36 1.57
N ASN A 56 1.78 0.67 1.70
CA ASN A 56 2.47 0.47 2.97
C ASN A 56 3.79 1.23 2.99
N PHE A 57 3.96 2.15 3.96
CA PHE A 57 5.22 2.86 4.27
C PHE A 57 5.87 3.48 3.03
N CYS A 58 5.07 4.16 2.21
CA CYS A 58 5.59 4.85 1.04
C CYS A 58 6.38 6.10 1.44
N ASN A 59 7.29 6.53 0.57
CA ASN A 59 8.13 7.70 0.84
C ASN A 59 7.27 8.97 1.07
N PRO A 60 7.42 9.68 2.20
CA PRO A 60 6.60 10.84 2.56
C PRO A 60 6.88 12.09 1.72
N TRP A 61 8.04 12.17 1.05
CA TRP A 61 8.40 13.34 0.23
C TRP A 61 8.11 14.69 0.93
N PRO A 62 8.80 15.03 2.04
CA PRO A 62 8.43 16.17 2.89
C PRO A 62 8.55 17.54 2.21
N ARG A 63 9.41 17.66 1.18
CA ARG A 63 9.58 18.93 0.46
C ARG A 63 8.38 19.22 -0.44
N ALA A 64 7.77 20.41 -0.34
CA ALA A 64 6.58 20.83 -1.08
C ALA A 64 6.64 20.51 -2.59
N LYS A 65 7.78 20.80 -3.25
CA LYS A 65 7.97 20.51 -4.68
C LYS A 65 7.91 19.02 -5.05
N HIS A 66 8.04 18.11 -4.05
CA HIS A 66 8.05 16.67 -4.25
C HIS A 66 6.74 15.99 -3.81
N LYS A 67 5.82 16.68 -3.14
CA LYS A 67 4.55 16.09 -2.65
C LYS A 67 3.74 15.39 -3.74
N LYS A 68 3.81 15.87 -4.98
CA LYS A 68 3.20 15.22 -6.15
C LYS A 68 3.72 13.80 -6.46
N ARG A 69 4.83 13.37 -5.84
CA ARG A 69 5.39 12.01 -5.95
C ARG A 69 4.82 11.04 -4.92
N ARG A 70 4.09 11.53 -3.92
CA ARG A 70 3.44 10.68 -2.92
C ARG A 70 2.47 9.73 -3.59
N LEU A 71 2.41 8.49 -3.12
CA LEU A 71 1.49 7.49 -3.67
C LEU A 71 0.02 7.81 -3.37
N THR A 72 -0.24 8.58 -2.31
CA THR A 72 -1.57 9.07 -1.94
C THR A 72 -1.93 10.41 -2.56
N TYR A 73 -1.04 11.03 -3.37
CA TYR A 73 -1.34 12.30 -4.01
C TYR A 73 -2.58 12.20 -4.90
N TYR A 74 -3.46 13.21 -4.89
CA TYR A 74 -4.78 13.14 -5.53
C TYR A 74 -4.76 12.64 -6.98
N LYS A 75 -3.76 13.04 -7.81
CA LYS A 75 -3.62 12.53 -9.19
C LYS A 75 -3.31 11.03 -9.27
N LYS A 76 -2.66 10.47 -8.25
CA LYS A 76 -2.44 9.03 -8.18
C LYS A 76 -3.73 8.31 -7.78
N LEU A 77 -4.45 8.86 -6.82
CA LEU A 77 -5.75 8.34 -6.41
C LEU A 77 -6.74 8.32 -7.59
N GLU A 78 -6.75 9.38 -8.41
CA GLU A 78 -7.55 9.40 -9.65
C GLU A 78 -7.10 8.31 -10.65
N MET A 79 -5.80 8.12 -10.82
CA MET A 79 -5.27 7.06 -11.69
C MET A 79 -5.68 5.67 -11.18
N TYR A 80 -5.68 5.42 -9.87
CA TYR A 80 -6.06 4.11 -9.33
C TYR A 80 -7.51 3.74 -9.65
N LYS A 81 -8.42 4.69 -9.76
CA LYS A 81 -9.82 4.46 -10.18
C LYS A 81 -9.93 3.78 -11.54
N THR A 82 -8.93 3.92 -12.41
CA THR A 82 -8.97 3.34 -13.78
C THR A 82 -8.87 1.82 -13.78
N PHE A 83 -8.39 1.21 -12.69
CA PHE A 83 -8.21 -0.24 -12.59
C PHE A 83 -8.78 -0.86 -11.31
N LEU A 84 -9.15 -0.07 -10.34
CA LEU A 84 -9.85 -0.54 -9.15
C LEU A 84 -11.33 -0.81 -9.46
N LYS A 85 -11.90 -1.87 -8.89
CA LYS A 85 -13.34 -2.11 -8.94
C LYS A 85 -14.11 -1.01 -8.19
N PRO A 86 -15.39 -0.78 -8.50
CA PRO A 86 -16.20 0.25 -7.82
C PRO A 86 -16.21 0.14 -6.29
N ASP A 87 -16.28 -1.06 -5.74
CA ASP A 87 -16.34 -1.31 -4.28
C ASP A 87 -14.99 -1.67 -3.66
N SER A 88 -13.89 -1.48 -4.39
CA SER A 88 -12.56 -1.83 -3.91
C SER A 88 -12.06 -0.87 -2.84
N GLU A 89 -11.18 -1.39 -1.99
CA GLU A 89 -10.58 -0.65 -0.89
C GLU A 89 -9.15 -0.24 -1.21
N ILE A 90 -8.79 0.97 -0.81
CA ILE A 90 -7.39 1.39 -0.63
C ILE A 90 -7.10 1.34 0.86
N ARG A 91 -6.08 0.56 1.24
CA ARG A 91 -5.58 0.45 2.61
C ARG A 91 -4.21 1.09 2.70
N PHE A 92 -4.10 2.12 3.50
CA PHE A 92 -2.89 2.93 3.60
C PHE A 92 -2.32 2.92 5.02
N LYS A 93 -1.02 2.62 5.13
CA LYS A 93 -0.25 2.65 6.39
C LYS A 93 0.96 3.54 6.26
N THR A 94 1.24 4.30 7.32
CA THR A 94 2.45 5.12 7.43
C THR A 94 2.80 5.41 8.90
N ASP A 95 4.08 5.59 9.15
CA ASP A 95 4.66 6.13 10.39
C ASP A 95 4.71 7.66 10.41
N ASP A 96 4.54 8.31 9.24
CA ASP A 96 4.68 9.75 9.05
C ASP A 96 3.35 10.49 9.24
N ASP A 97 3.30 11.42 10.21
CA ASP A 97 2.09 12.17 10.54
C ASP A 97 1.70 13.16 9.44
N GLU A 98 2.68 13.90 8.86
CA GLU A 98 2.39 14.89 7.80
C GLU A 98 1.86 14.22 6.54
N LEU A 99 2.47 13.09 6.14
CA LEU A 99 1.98 12.31 5.01
C LEU A 99 0.55 11.81 5.26
N PHE A 100 0.26 11.35 6.49
CA PHE A 100 -1.06 10.85 6.83
C PHE A 100 -2.11 11.95 6.76
N ASP A 101 -1.86 13.09 7.40
CA ASP A 101 -2.81 14.22 7.44
C ASP A 101 -3.10 14.77 6.04
N GLU A 102 -2.07 15.02 5.24
CA GLU A 102 -2.27 15.47 3.86
C GLU A 102 -2.93 14.40 2.98
N SER A 103 -2.71 13.11 3.27
CA SER A 103 -3.39 12.04 2.53
C SER A 103 -4.89 12.04 2.77
N LEU A 104 -5.38 12.37 3.97
CA LEU A 104 -6.82 12.50 4.22
C LEU A 104 -7.45 13.54 3.29
N GLU A 105 -6.78 14.71 3.14
CA GLU A 105 -7.24 15.75 2.22
C GLU A 105 -7.26 15.26 0.75
N TYR A 106 -6.23 14.51 0.33
CA TYR A 106 -6.15 13.96 -1.03
C TYR A 106 -7.22 12.91 -1.30
N PHE A 107 -7.54 12.04 -0.33
CA PHE A 107 -8.63 11.07 -0.46
C PHE A 107 -9.98 11.78 -0.59
N GLU A 108 -10.24 12.78 0.24
CA GLU A 108 -11.47 13.58 0.16
C GLU A 108 -11.58 14.30 -1.18
N GLN A 109 -10.52 15.01 -1.61
CA GLN A 109 -10.45 15.72 -2.88
C GLN A 109 -10.69 14.80 -4.08
N SER A 110 -10.24 13.56 -3.99
CA SER A 110 -10.40 12.54 -5.04
C SER A 110 -11.74 11.80 -4.93
N GLY A 111 -12.67 12.21 -4.08
CA GLY A 111 -13.99 11.61 -3.95
C GLY A 111 -13.96 10.20 -3.36
N TYR A 112 -13.00 9.90 -2.49
CA TYR A 112 -13.02 8.69 -1.68
C TYR A 112 -13.76 8.93 -0.35
N GLU A 113 -14.42 7.90 0.14
CA GLU A 113 -14.99 7.83 1.47
C GLU A 113 -14.00 7.12 2.40
N ILE A 114 -13.70 7.70 3.56
CA ILE A 114 -12.90 7.03 4.59
C ILE A 114 -13.82 6.13 5.40
N LEU A 115 -13.63 4.83 5.27
CA LEU A 115 -14.42 3.80 5.97
C LEU A 115 -13.90 3.55 7.38
N TYR A 116 -12.58 3.68 7.56
CA TYR A 116 -11.90 3.48 8.84
C TYR A 116 -10.66 4.36 8.93
N LEU A 117 -10.35 4.82 10.13
CA LEU A 117 -9.16 5.63 10.40
C LEU A 117 -8.69 5.40 11.83
N THR A 118 -7.40 5.19 12.00
CA THR A 118 -6.73 5.22 13.31
C THR A 118 -5.34 5.84 13.21
N ARG A 119 -4.89 6.49 14.28
CA ARG A 119 -3.52 7.00 14.41
C ARG A 119 -2.61 6.07 15.22
N ASP A 120 -3.15 4.94 15.67
CA ASP A 120 -2.42 3.92 16.40
C ASP A 120 -3.02 2.54 16.07
N LEU A 121 -2.52 1.93 15.00
CA LEU A 121 -3.04 0.68 14.48
C LEU A 121 -2.97 -0.45 15.51
N HIS A 122 -1.87 -0.51 16.28
CA HIS A 122 -1.66 -1.59 17.25
C HIS A 122 -2.51 -1.45 18.53
N ALA A 123 -3.00 -0.24 18.83
CA ALA A 123 -3.96 0.01 19.91
C ALA A 123 -5.42 0.01 19.41
N SER A 124 -5.65 -0.29 18.13
CA SER A 124 -6.97 -0.27 17.51
C SER A 124 -7.66 -1.65 17.56
N ASP A 125 -8.91 -1.68 17.12
CA ASP A 125 -9.75 -2.89 17.00
C ASP A 125 -9.65 -3.60 15.64
N VAL A 126 -8.68 -3.22 14.80
CA VAL A 126 -8.45 -3.84 13.50
C VAL A 126 -7.95 -5.27 13.66
N THR A 127 -8.73 -6.24 13.19
CA THR A 127 -8.43 -7.68 13.33
C THR A 127 -7.87 -8.32 12.07
N ASP A 128 -8.06 -7.69 10.90
CA ASP A 128 -7.62 -8.21 9.59
C ASP A 128 -6.33 -7.52 9.08
N ASN A 129 -5.54 -6.96 10.00
CA ASN A 129 -4.26 -6.37 9.68
C ASN A 129 -3.24 -7.45 9.27
N ILE A 130 -2.56 -7.22 8.14
CA ILE A 130 -1.39 -7.98 7.73
C ILE A 130 -0.16 -7.18 8.14
N GLU A 131 0.47 -7.58 9.25
CA GLU A 131 1.67 -6.92 9.74
C GLU A 131 2.82 -7.10 8.77
N THR A 132 3.50 -5.99 8.42
CA THR A 132 4.70 -6.01 7.59
C THR A 132 5.96 -5.97 8.47
N GLU A 133 7.12 -6.42 7.95
CA GLU A 133 8.40 -6.33 8.66
C GLU A 133 8.72 -4.88 9.10
N HIS A 134 8.38 -3.92 8.25
CA HIS A 134 8.59 -2.49 8.53
C HIS A 134 7.69 -1.99 9.68
N GLU A 135 6.44 -2.41 9.67
CA GLU A 135 5.47 -2.12 10.74
C GLU A 135 5.93 -2.69 12.08
N LYS A 136 6.37 -3.96 12.09
CA LYS A 136 6.89 -4.61 13.28
C LYS A 136 8.09 -3.85 13.85
N MET A 137 9.07 -3.51 13.02
CA MET A 137 10.25 -2.76 13.42
C MET A 137 9.88 -1.43 14.09
N PHE A 138 8.98 -0.66 13.49
CA PHE A 138 8.56 0.63 14.03
C PHE A 138 7.72 0.50 15.31
N SER A 139 6.87 -0.51 15.41
CA SER A 139 6.08 -0.72 16.62
C SER A 139 6.97 -1.16 17.80
N GLU A 140 8.01 -1.94 17.56
CA GLU A 140 9.02 -2.29 18.57
C GLU A 140 9.81 -1.06 19.06
N GLU A 141 9.97 -0.04 18.21
CA GLU A 141 10.55 1.28 18.57
C GLU A 141 9.54 2.24 19.24
N GLY A 142 8.28 1.81 19.41
CA GLY A 142 7.22 2.63 20.01
C GLY A 142 6.63 3.68 19.06
N ILE A 143 6.92 3.59 17.77
CA ILE A 143 6.38 4.48 16.74
C ILE A 143 4.96 4.03 16.37
N LYS A 144 4.00 4.94 16.53
CA LYS A 144 2.60 4.68 16.19
C LYS A 144 2.39 4.62 14.70
N ILE A 145 1.73 3.57 14.23
CA ILE A 145 1.37 3.39 12.83
C ILE A 145 -0.03 3.96 12.58
N LYS A 146 -0.10 4.91 11.65
CA LYS A 146 -1.37 5.47 11.18
C LYS A 146 -1.91 4.57 10.09
N TYR A 147 -3.22 4.35 10.09
CA TYR A 147 -3.89 3.48 9.15
C TYR A 147 -5.24 4.04 8.73
N LEU A 148 -5.57 3.91 7.46
CA LEU A 148 -6.91 4.18 6.95
C LEU A 148 -7.34 3.14 5.91
N ILE A 149 -8.65 2.97 5.80
CA ILE A 149 -9.34 2.26 4.72
C ILE A 149 -10.22 3.27 4.00
N ALA A 150 -10.06 3.39 2.70
CA ALA A 150 -10.86 4.26 1.87
C ALA A 150 -11.48 3.50 0.70
N ARG A 151 -12.66 3.93 0.25
CA ARG A 151 -13.38 3.39 -0.90
C ARG A 151 -13.83 4.54 -1.80
N GLN A 152 -13.86 4.33 -3.10
CA GLN A 152 -14.42 5.29 -4.03
C GLN A 152 -15.91 5.53 -3.69
N LYS A 153 -16.34 6.80 -3.61
CA LYS A 153 -17.76 7.12 -3.47
C LYS A 153 -18.53 6.67 -4.72
N PRO A 154 -19.73 6.15 -4.56
CA PRO A 154 -20.60 5.77 -5.68
C PRO A 154 -20.83 6.92 -6.65
#